data_32ff1977ea04b07359e06d3852efbd58
#
_entry.id   32ff1977ea04b07359e06d3852efbd58
#
_cell.length_a   1.000
_cell.length_b   1.000
_cell.length_c   1.000
_cell.angle_alpha   90.00
_cell.angle_beta   90.00
_cell.angle_gamma   90.00
#
_symmetry.space_group_name_H-M   'P 1'
#
loop_
_entity.id
_entity.type
_entity.pdbx_description
1 polymer ?
#
loop_
_entity_poly.entity_id
_entity_poly.type
_entity_poly.pdbx_seq_one_letter_code
_entity_poly.pdbx_strand_id
1 'polypeptide(L)'
;MRRVVLIGVAILLSTVAQSADLNGKQLFQQRCAMCHGAVGMGTGLLARRMKPEVAPLEMREDLSAAYVERAARVGILNMPPITRGDASDAQLASIARYLSKGKP
;
A
#
# COMPACT_ATOMS: atom_id res chain seq x y z
N MET A 1 23.70 -44.67 -42.32
CA MET A 1 23.84 -43.27 -41.89
C MET A 1 22.70 -42.88 -41.00
N ARG A 2 22.96 -42.75 -39.72
CA ARG A 2 21.92 -42.34 -38.76
C ARG A 2 21.96 -40.80 -38.58
N ARG A 3 20.90 -40.14 -39.01
CA ARG A 3 20.73 -38.70 -38.75
C ARG A 3 20.20 -38.52 -37.34
N VAL A 4 21.02 -37.99 -36.47
CA VAL A 4 20.60 -37.53 -35.12
C VAL A 4 19.96 -36.17 -35.26
N VAL A 5 18.67 -36.07 -35.07
CA VAL A 5 17.95 -34.80 -34.98
C VAL A 5 18.00 -34.37 -33.52
N LEU A 6 18.82 -33.36 -33.25
CA LEU A 6 18.83 -32.70 -31.95
C LEU A 6 17.65 -31.73 -31.90
N ILE A 7 16.60 -32.10 -31.18
CA ILE A 7 15.50 -31.21 -30.88
C ILE A 7 15.94 -30.37 -29.69
N GLY A 8 16.30 -29.12 -29.99
CA GLY A 8 16.56 -28.13 -28.96
C GLY A 8 15.28 -27.71 -28.28
N VAL A 9 15.09 -28.11 -27.02
CA VAL A 9 14.00 -27.61 -26.19
C VAL A 9 14.38 -26.21 -25.72
N ALA A 10 13.80 -25.19 -26.33
CA ALA A 10 13.91 -23.83 -25.85
C ALA A 10 13.03 -23.70 -24.62
N ILE A 11 13.64 -23.71 -23.45
CA ILE A 11 12.97 -23.39 -22.19
C ILE A 11 12.79 -21.87 -22.16
N LEU A 12 11.60 -21.41 -22.52
CA LEU A 12 11.16 -20.04 -22.28
C LEU A 12 10.96 -19.89 -20.77
N LEU A 13 11.99 -19.35 -20.12
CA LEU A 13 11.89 -18.88 -18.76
C LEU A 13 10.99 -17.63 -18.80
N SER A 14 9.71 -17.83 -18.62
CA SER A 14 8.79 -16.74 -18.32
C SER A 14 9.17 -16.19 -16.97
N THR A 15 9.96 -15.13 -16.95
CA THR A 15 10.14 -14.32 -15.75
C THR A 15 8.82 -13.63 -15.49
N VAL A 16 7.98 -14.25 -14.68
CA VAL A 16 6.84 -13.57 -14.10
C VAL A 16 7.40 -12.46 -13.24
N ALA A 17 7.25 -11.24 -13.69
CA ALA A 17 7.61 -10.08 -12.91
C ALA A 17 6.76 -10.10 -11.64
N GLN A 18 7.37 -10.44 -10.53
CA GLN A 18 6.75 -10.38 -9.22
C GLN A 18 6.75 -8.96 -8.68
N SER A 19 6.37 -7.99 -9.48
CA SER A 19 6.08 -6.66 -8.99
C SER A 19 4.67 -6.69 -8.44
N ALA A 20 4.33 -7.60 -7.59
CA ALA A 20 3.13 -7.35 -7.53
C ALA A 20 2.19 -7.51 -6.51
N ASP A 21 2.04 -8.42 -5.91
CA ASP A 21 0.89 -8.60 -5.04
C ASP A 21 1.28 -8.38 -3.58
N LEU A 22 1.86 -7.20 -3.33
CA LEU A 22 1.95 -6.74 -1.94
C LEU A 22 0.53 -6.54 -1.42
N ASN A 23 0.23 -7.13 -0.29
CA ASN A 23 -1.05 -6.91 0.36
C ASN A 23 -1.12 -5.50 0.98
N GLY A 24 -2.32 -5.10 1.42
CA GLY A 24 -2.54 -3.76 1.97
C GLY A 24 -1.64 -3.42 3.16
N LYS A 25 -1.33 -4.38 4.01
CA LYS A 25 -0.41 -4.19 5.14
C LYS A 25 1.00 -3.88 4.67
N GLN A 26 1.52 -4.65 3.74
CA GLN A 26 2.87 -4.44 3.20
C GLN A 26 2.96 -3.12 2.45
N LEU A 27 1.95 -2.78 1.66
CA LEU A 27 1.85 -1.51 0.96
C LEU A 27 1.79 -0.33 1.94
N PHE A 28 0.99 -0.43 2.98
CA PHE A 28 0.94 0.58 4.04
C PHE A 28 2.32 0.80 4.65
N GLN A 29 3.01 -0.26 4.99
CA GLN A 29 4.34 -0.17 5.60
C GLN A 29 5.36 0.48 4.67
N GLN A 30 5.28 0.21 3.38
CA GLN A 30 6.21 0.79 2.41
C GLN A 30 5.88 2.24 2.03
N ARG A 31 4.61 2.61 2.01
CA ARG A 31 4.15 3.88 1.43
C ARG A 31 3.67 4.89 2.45
N CYS A 32 3.22 4.45 3.61
CA CYS A 32 2.50 5.29 4.56
C CYS A 32 3.13 5.31 5.96
N ALA A 33 3.75 4.21 6.39
CA ALA A 33 4.17 4.02 7.77
C ALA A 33 5.27 4.99 8.22
N MET A 34 6.08 5.52 7.31
CA MET A 34 7.07 6.52 7.66
C MET A 34 6.45 7.72 8.39
N CYS A 35 5.27 8.14 7.95
CA CYS A 35 4.53 9.25 8.57
C CYS A 35 3.43 8.78 9.51
N HIS A 36 2.83 7.63 9.25
CA HIS A 36 1.61 7.14 9.94
C HIS A 36 1.81 5.87 10.76
N GLY A 37 3.03 5.43 10.93
CA GLY A 37 3.37 4.32 11.82
C GLY A 37 3.38 4.73 13.29
N ALA A 38 4.00 3.89 14.13
CA ALA A 38 4.01 4.13 15.58
C ALA A 38 4.66 5.46 15.99
N VAL A 39 5.64 5.96 15.23
CA VAL A 39 6.45 7.12 15.60
C VAL A 39 6.60 8.16 14.49
N GLY A 40 5.80 8.11 13.46
CA GLY A 40 5.90 9.03 12.33
C GLY A 40 5.39 10.45 12.63
N MET A 41 5.77 11.40 11.76
CA MET A 41 5.34 12.80 11.90
C MET A 41 3.82 12.93 11.81
N GLY A 42 3.17 12.22 10.90
CA GLY A 42 1.71 12.22 10.78
C GLY A 42 1.03 11.71 12.04
N THR A 43 1.56 10.64 12.62
CA THR A 43 1.10 10.11 13.91
C THR A 43 1.25 11.15 15.01
N GLY A 44 2.38 11.83 15.08
CA GLY A 44 2.61 12.87 16.08
C GLY A 44 1.65 14.06 15.95
N LEU A 45 1.32 14.47 14.73
CA LEU A 45 0.34 15.54 14.50
C LEU A 45 -1.09 15.10 14.84
N LEU A 46 -1.45 13.87 14.50
CA LEU A 46 -2.76 13.31 14.86
C LEU A 46 -2.93 13.17 16.37
N ALA A 47 -1.88 12.81 17.09
CA ALA A 47 -1.91 12.67 18.54
C ALA A 47 -2.23 13.99 19.28
N ARG A 48 -2.13 15.13 18.61
CA ARG A 48 -2.56 16.43 19.16
C ARG A 48 -4.08 16.61 19.12
N ARG A 49 -4.79 15.79 18.35
CA ARG A 49 -6.23 15.94 18.08
C ARG A 49 -7.04 14.74 18.53
N MET A 50 -6.38 13.66 18.86
CA MET A 50 -6.99 12.41 19.29
C MET A 50 -6.12 11.74 20.34
N LYS A 51 -6.63 10.67 20.93
CA LYS A 51 -5.85 9.90 21.89
C LYS A 51 -4.57 9.35 21.23
N PRO A 52 -3.40 9.51 21.85
CA PRO A 52 -2.13 9.04 21.26
C PRO A 52 -2.14 7.56 20.91
N GLU A 53 -2.86 6.73 21.64
CA GLU A 53 -2.93 5.28 21.44
C GLU A 53 -3.59 4.90 20.11
N VAL A 54 -4.45 5.77 19.55
CA VAL A 54 -5.14 5.54 18.29
C VAL A 54 -4.65 6.47 17.16
N ALA A 55 -3.62 7.25 17.41
CA ALA A 55 -3.04 8.13 16.40
C ALA A 55 -2.35 7.38 15.25
N PRO A 56 -1.64 6.25 15.47
CA PRO A 56 -1.19 5.42 14.36
C PRO A 56 -2.39 4.91 13.55
N LEU A 57 -2.37 5.03 12.22
CA LEU A 57 -3.54 4.69 11.41
C LEU A 57 -3.99 3.25 11.56
N GLU A 58 -3.06 2.33 11.80
CA GLU A 58 -3.39 0.92 12.01
C GLU A 58 -4.19 0.66 13.29
N MET A 59 -4.13 1.59 14.24
CA MET A 59 -4.84 1.50 15.52
C MET A 59 -6.24 2.14 15.49
N ARG A 60 -6.59 2.81 14.41
CA ARG A 60 -7.90 3.46 14.27
C ARG A 60 -8.99 2.47 13.91
N GLU A 61 -10.15 2.67 14.49
CA GLU A 61 -11.35 1.86 14.23
C GLU A 61 -12.43 2.62 13.43
N ASP A 62 -12.19 3.90 13.17
CA ASP A 62 -13.18 4.82 12.58
C ASP A 62 -12.90 5.16 11.12
N LEU A 63 -11.96 4.48 10.46
CA LEU A 63 -11.63 4.71 9.06
C LEU A 63 -12.55 3.91 8.14
N SER A 64 -13.07 4.57 7.10
CA SER A 64 -13.67 3.91 5.95
C SER A 64 -12.70 3.88 4.78
N ALA A 65 -12.84 2.91 3.88
CA ALA A 65 -11.99 2.84 2.69
C ALA A 65 -12.13 4.09 1.83
N ALA A 66 -13.35 4.56 1.62
CA ALA A 66 -13.60 5.77 0.83
C ALA A 66 -12.93 7.01 1.44
N TYR A 67 -12.94 7.15 2.76
CA TYR A 67 -12.25 8.25 3.43
C TYR A 67 -10.74 8.15 3.26
N VAL A 68 -10.16 6.97 3.44
CA VAL A 68 -8.71 6.77 3.27
C VAL A 68 -8.27 7.12 1.85
N GLU A 69 -8.98 6.65 0.84
CA GLU A 69 -8.67 6.96 -0.56
C GLU A 69 -8.77 8.45 -0.85
N ARG A 70 -9.82 9.10 -0.40
CA ARG A 70 -10.00 10.53 -0.59
C ARG A 70 -8.93 11.33 0.14
N ALA A 71 -8.67 11.04 1.40
CA ALA A 71 -7.66 11.72 2.19
C ALA A 71 -6.28 11.61 1.56
N ALA A 72 -5.92 10.43 1.09
CA ALA A 72 -4.64 10.21 0.41
C ALA A 72 -4.55 11.00 -0.90
N ARG A 73 -5.57 10.97 -1.75
CA ARG A 73 -5.53 11.64 -3.06
C ARG A 73 -5.60 13.15 -2.98
N VAL A 74 -6.34 13.69 -2.03
CA VAL A 74 -6.54 15.15 -1.86
C VAL A 74 -5.46 15.75 -0.96
N GLY A 75 -4.97 14.99 0.01
CA GLY A 75 -4.13 15.52 1.09
C GLY A 75 -4.96 16.19 2.17
N ILE A 76 -4.38 16.35 3.34
CA ILE A 76 -5.01 17.02 4.49
C ILE A 76 -3.96 17.86 5.22
N LEU A 77 -4.14 19.17 5.27
CA LEU A 77 -3.22 20.07 5.98
C LEU A 77 -1.76 19.85 5.54
N ASN A 78 -0.91 19.41 6.44
CA ASN A 78 0.51 19.14 6.15
C ASN A 78 0.76 17.84 5.39
N MET A 79 -0.26 16.98 5.26
CA MET A 79 -0.16 15.78 4.46
C MET A 79 -0.32 16.12 2.97
N PRO A 80 0.72 15.93 2.14
CA PRO A 80 0.60 16.17 0.72
C PRO A 80 -0.28 15.12 0.04
N PRO A 81 -0.86 15.45 -1.12
CA PRO A 81 -1.53 14.45 -1.94
C PRO A 81 -0.60 13.30 -2.33
N ILE A 82 -1.08 12.08 -2.21
CA ILE A 82 -0.39 10.89 -2.67
C ILE A 82 -0.74 10.68 -4.14
N THR A 83 0.26 10.73 -5.00
CA THR A 83 0.05 10.60 -6.44
C THR A 83 -0.09 9.15 -6.87
N ARG A 84 -0.55 8.94 -8.11
CA ARG A 84 -0.60 7.60 -8.70
C ARG A 84 0.79 7.01 -8.94
N GLY A 85 1.81 7.85 -9.02
CA GLY A 85 3.20 7.39 -9.02
C GLY A 85 3.66 6.86 -7.66
N ASP A 86 3.14 7.41 -6.58
CA ASP A 86 3.46 6.94 -5.23
C ASP A 86 2.70 5.67 -4.86
N ALA A 87 1.43 5.62 -5.21
CA ALA A 87 0.58 4.45 -5.04
C ALA A 87 -0.49 4.42 -6.16
N SER A 88 -0.52 3.36 -6.94
CA SER A 88 -1.55 3.19 -7.97
C SER A 88 -2.94 3.12 -7.36
N ASP A 89 -3.99 3.26 -8.17
CA ASP A 89 -5.37 3.14 -7.69
C ASP A 89 -5.61 1.77 -7.02
N ALA A 90 -5.10 0.69 -7.61
CA ALA A 90 -5.21 -0.65 -7.02
C ALA A 90 -4.44 -0.78 -5.70
N GLN A 91 -3.24 -0.23 -5.63
CA GLN A 91 -2.43 -0.23 -4.41
C GLN A 91 -3.11 0.59 -3.30
N LEU A 92 -3.60 1.77 -3.63
CA LEU A 92 -4.31 2.59 -2.65
C LEU A 92 -5.61 1.93 -2.17
N ALA A 93 -6.35 1.27 -3.06
CA ALA A 93 -7.53 0.50 -2.68
C ALA A 93 -7.19 -0.62 -1.69
N SER A 94 -6.07 -1.31 -1.88
CA SER A 94 -5.59 -2.35 -0.96
C SER A 94 -5.21 -1.77 0.40
N ILE A 95 -4.52 -0.63 0.42
CA ILE A 95 -4.17 0.08 1.66
C ILE A 95 -5.45 0.52 2.39
N ALA A 96 -6.39 1.11 1.66
CA ALA A 96 -7.65 1.59 2.23
C ALA A 96 -8.46 0.45 2.84
N ARG A 97 -8.53 -0.69 2.16
CA ARG A 97 -9.20 -1.88 2.67
C ARG A 97 -8.55 -2.39 3.95
N TYR A 98 -7.24 -2.41 3.98
CA TYR A 98 -6.48 -2.80 5.16
C TYR A 98 -6.74 -1.89 6.35
N LEU A 99 -6.61 -0.57 6.18
CA LEU A 99 -6.79 0.40 7.26
C LEU A 99 -8.25 0.49 7.74
N SER A 100 -9.20 0.32 6.84
CA SER A 100 -10.63 0.36 7.18
C SER A 100 -11.14 -0.95 7.77
N LYS A 101 -10.33 -1.99 7.80
CA LYS A 101 -10.72 -3.34 8.23
C LYS A 101 -11.95 -3.85 7.46
N GLY A 102 -11.97 -3.56 6.17
CA GLY A 102 -13.04 -3.95 5.25
C GLY A 102 -14.28 -3.05 5.26
N LYS A 103 -14.30 -1.98 6.04
CA LYS A 103 -15.42 -1.02 6.02
C LYS A 103 -15.36 -0.14 4.76
N PRO A 104 -16.45 -0.04 4.00
CA PRO A 104 -16.47 0.80 2.80
C PRO A 104 -16.42 2.30 3.16
#